data_c85f93c0898389cee9b528291fd0959b
#
_entry.id   c85f93c0898389cee9b528291fd0959b
#
_cell.length_a   1.000
_cell.length_b   1.000
_cell.length_c   1.000
_cell.angle_alpha   90.00
_cell.angle_beta   90.00
_cell.angle_gamma   90.00
#
_symmetry.space_group_name_H-M   'P 1'
#
loop_
_entity.id
_entity.type
_entity.pdbx_description
1 polymer ?
#
loop_
_entity_poly.entity_id
_entity_poly.type
_entity_poly.pdbx_seq_one_letter_code
_entity_poly.pdbx_strand_id
1 'polypeptide(L)'
;MASRTFARIASKLRYISHRSTNTILAARNHHCGIVRPLHSSASNLAAAATAEKPATPTQTTKGSKGRIVAVIGAVVDVQFDEGLPPILNSLEVQGRKGSKLILEVSQHLGDNVVRTIAMDGTEGLIRGQEVIDTGDPIKIPVGPETLGRIMNVIGEPIDERGPIAAKNFAPIHAEAPEFVEMNAHGGFSVFAGVGERTREGNDLYHEMIEGGVIDLKGNNSKVSLVYGQMNEPPGARARVCLTGLTVAEYFRDKEGQDVLLFIDNIFRFTQAGSEVSALLGRIPSAVGYQPTLATDMGSMQERITTTKKGSITSVQAIYVPADDLTDPAPATTFAHLDATTVLSRGIAELGIYPAVDPLDSTSRIMDPNIVGNRHYDVARGVQKILQDYKSLQDIIAILGMDELSEDDKLTVSRARKIQRYLSQPFQVAEVFTGHKGKFVSLEQTIDGFEKILRGEMDHIPEVAFYMQGDIEDVHKKAEELAKQ
;
A
#
# COMPACT_ATOMS: atom_id res chain seq x y z
N MET A 1 14.51 4.67 -7.03
CA MET A 1 15.12 3.48 -6.39
C MET A 1 14.09 2.48 -5.87
N ALA A 2 12.98 2.91 -5.30
CA ALA A 2 11.92 2.02 -4.81
C ALA A 2 11.33 1.11 -5.92
N SER A 3 11.09 1.61 -7.12
CA SER A 3 10.44 0.88 -8.21
C SER A 3 11.22 -0.36 -8.68
N ARG A 4 12.56 -0.29 -8.71
CA ARG A 4 13.41 -1.44 -9.10
C ARG A 4 13.37 -2.58 -8.08
N THR A 5 13.13 -2.27 -6.81
CA THR A 5 13.02 -3.25 -5.74
C THR A 5 11.72 -4.07 -5.88
N PHE A 6 10.61 -3.44 -6.26
CA PHE A 6 9.32 -4.10 -6.42
C PHE A 6 9.27 -5.13 -7.56
N ALA A 7 9.83 -4.83 -8.74
CA ALA A 7 9.82 -5.74 -9.88
C ALA A 7 10.54 -7.07 -9.58
N ARG A 8 11.62 -7.02 -8.82
CA ARG A 8 12.40 -8.23 -8.46
C ARG A 8 11.85 -8.98 -7.24
N ILE A 9 11.13 -8.30 -6.35
CA ILE A 9 10.38 -8.96 -5.27
C ILE A 9 9.25 -9.81 -5.87
N ALA A 10 8.50 -9.29 -6.83
CA ALA A 10 7.43 -10.02 -7.51
C ALA A 10 7.92 -11.28 -8.24
N SER A 11 9.11 -11.25 -8.85
CA SER A 11 9.69 -12.41 -9.54
C SER A 11 10.19 -13.51 -8.60
N LYS A 12 10.53 -13.18 -7.34
CA LYS A 12 11.08 -14.14 -6.35
C LYS A 12 10.06 -14.68 -5.37
N LEU A 13 8.98 -13.99 -5.10
CA LEU A 13 7.89 -14.51 -4.27
C LEU A 13 7.21 -15.75 -4.87
N ARG A 14 7.44 -16.06 -6.14
CA ARG A 14 7.04 -17.36 -6.73
C ARG A 14 7.66 -18.58 -6.04
N TYR A 15 8.76 -18.43 -5.31
CA TYR A 15 9.45 -19.55 -4.67
C TYR A 15 8.99 -19.80 -3.23
N ILE A 16 8.36 -18.80 -2.59
CA ILE A 16 7.95 -18.88 -1.18
C ILE A 16 6.55 -19.51 -1.02
N SER A 17 5.68 -19.42 -2.05
CA SER A 17 4.29 -19.89 -1.96
C SER A 17 4.13 -21.42 -1.96
N HIS A 18 5.19 -22.20 -2.23
CA HIS A 18 5.08 -23.65 -2.34
C HIS A 18 5.32 -24.44 -1.04
N ARG A 19 5.58 -23.81 0.12
CA ARG A 19 5.89 -24.55 1.36
C ARG A 19 5.11 -24.16 2.63
N SER A 20 4.09 -23.29 2.54
CA SER A 20 3.34 -22.88 3.75
C SER A 20 1.88 -23.35 3.82
N THR A 21 1.53 -24.42 3.15
CA THR A 21 0.18 -25.00 3.21
C THR A 21 0.14 -26.28 4.00
N ASN A 22 0.48 -26.27 5.27
CA ASN A 22 0.02 -27.28 6.21
C ASN A 22 0.30 -26.78 7.63
N THR A 23 -0.65 -26.17 8.26
CA THR A 23 -0.97 -26.24 9.68
C THR A 23 -1.79 -25.02 10.10
N ILE A 24 -3.08 -25.02 9.88
CA ILE A 24 -4.03 -24.33 10.77
C ILE A 24 -5.33 -25.12 10.72
N LEU A 25 -5.51 -26.01 11.66
CA LEU A 25 -6.81 -26.53 12.07
C LEU A 25 -6.84 -26.63 13.61
N ALA A 26 -7.89 -26.05 14.18
CA ALA A 26 -8.38 -26.22 15.53
C ALA A 26 -7.80 -25.31 16.63
N ALA A 27 -8.55 -24.25 16.92
CA ALA A 27 -8.78 -23.86 18.33
C ALA A 27 -10.26 -23.51 18.52
N ARG A 28 -10.94 -24.37 19.28
CA ARG A 28 -12.33 -24.23 19.73
C ARG A 28 -12.45 -23.23 20.87
N ASN A 29 -13.59 -22.51 20.82
CA ASN A 29 -14.34 -21.85 21.90
C ASN A 29 -13.93 -22.10 23.35
N HIS A 30 -13.78 -21.02 24.10
CA HIS A 30 -14.24 -20.95 25.48
C HIS A 30 -14.90 -19.59 25.81
N HIS A 31 -16.11 -19.71 26.33
CA HIS A 31 -16.99 -18.71 26.88
C HIS A 31 -16.41 -18.04 28.14
N CYS A 32 -16.69 -16.76 28.34
CA CYS A 32 -17.12 -16.13 29.58
C CYS A 32 -17.52 -14.69 29.25
N GLY A 33 -18.69 -14.16 29.46
CA GLY A 33 -19.63 -14.23 30.50
C GLY A 33 -19.91 -12.81 31.01
N ILE A 34 -21.18 -12.35 30.92
CA ILE A 34 -21.80 -11.26 31.70
C ILE A 34 -21.57 -9.82 31.20
N VAL A 35 -22.51 -9.28 30.44
CA VAL A 35 -22.89 -7.86 30.44
C VAL A 35 -24.41 -7.77 30.68
N ARG A 36 -24.81 -7.09 31.77
CA ARG A 36 -26.18 -6.80 32.13
C ARG A 36 -26.74 -5.67 31.29
N PRO A 37 -28.02 -5.70 30.87
CA PRO A 37 -28.65 -4.59 30.16
C PRO A 37 -29.11 -3.52 31.16
N LEU A 38 -28.79 -2.27 30.86
CA LEU A 38 -29.40 -1.10 31.49
C LEU A 38 -30.72 -0.76 30.76
N HIS A 39 -31.83 -0.95 31.48
CA HIS A 39 -33.10 -0.39 31.09
C HIS A 39 -33.10 1.12 31.30
N SER A 40 -33.44 1.88 30.28
CA SER A 40 -33.93 3.24 30.41
C SER A 40 -35.32 3.35 29.79
N SER A 41 -36.24 3.71 30.63
CA SER A 41 -37.63 4.01 30.31
C SER A 41 -37.73 5.28 29.46
N ALA A 42 -38.33 5.18 28.29
CA ALA A 42 -38.75 6.32 27.50
C ALA A 42 -40.21 6.58 27.70
N SER A 43 -40.52 7.69 28.34
CA SER A 43 -41.88 8.24 28.45
C SER A 43 -42.31 8.91 27.17
N ASN A 44 -43.48 8.57 26.69
CA ASN A 44 -44.22 9.13 25.56
C ASN A 44 -44.41 10.65 25.71
N LEU A 45 -44.06 11.39 24.66
CA LEU A 45 -44.61 12.68 24.34
C LEU A 45 -44.93 12.68 22.84
N ALA A 46 -46.20 12.38 22.53
CA ALA A 46 -46.77 12.58 21.20
C ALA A 46 -47.09 14.06 21.05
N ALA A 47 -46.36 14.78 20.22
CA ALA A 47 -46.78 16.05 19.65
C ALA A 47 -46.84 15.88 18.13
N ALA A 48 -48.04 15.89 17.59
CA ALA A 48 -48.31 15.88 16.14
C ALA A 48 -47.81 17.20 15.56
N ALA A 49 -46.66 17.15 14.88
CA ALA A 49 -46.27 18.16 13.91
C ALA A 49 -46.39 17.49 12.54
N THR A 50 -47.32 17.92 11.73
CA THR A 50 -47.37 17.66 10.29
C THR A 50 -46.20 18.34 9.65
N ALA A 51 -45.04 17.65 9.63
CA ALA A 51 -43.91 18.01 8.80
C ALA A 51 -44.18 17.45 7.40
N GLU A 52 -44.34 18.33 6.43
CA GLU A 52 -44.21 17.99 5.01
C GLU A 52 -42.89 17.18 4.85
N LYS A 53 -43.04 15.96 4.32
CA LYS A 53 -41.88 15.18 3.90
C LYS A 53 -41.09 16.03 2.90
N PRO A 54 -39.78 16.28 3.12
CA PRO A 54 -38.95 16.85 2.06
C PRO A 54 -39.07 15.93 0.84
N ALA A 55 -39.42 16.50 -0.31
CA ALA A 55 -39.50 15.77 -1.57
C ALA A 55 -38.16 15.04 -1.78
N THR A 56 -38.20 13.74 -1.87
CA THR A 56 -37.03 12.92 -2.22
C THR A 56 -36.57 13.42 -3.59
N PRO A 57 -35.31 13.86 -3.76
CA PRO A 57 -34.86 14.30 -5.07
C PRO A 57 -35.05 13.17 -6.06
N THR A 58 -35.73 13.46 -7.15
CA THR A 58 -35.99 12.51 -8.24
C THR A 58 -34.62 12.10 -8.79
N GLN A 59 -34.28 10.82 -8.64
CA GLN A 59 -33.00 10.31 -9.21
C GLN A 59 -33.09 10.41 -10.73
N THR A 60 -31.99 10.88 -11.34
CA THR A 60 -31.91 10.95 -12.81
C THR A 60 -31.95 9.56 -13.42
N THR A 61 -32.60 9.45 -14.57
CA THR A 61 -32.50 8.30 -15.44
C THR A 61 -31.16 8.36 -16.20
N LYS A 62 -30.53 7.22 -16.41
CA LYS A 62 -29.33 7.09 -17.24
C LYS A 62 -29.47 7.88 -18.55
N GLY A 63 -28.46 8.73 -18.85
CA GLY A 63 -28.46 9.60 -20.03
C GLY A 63 -29.01 11.00 -19.81
N SER A 64 -29.30 11.40 -18.55
CA SER A 64 -29.70 12.78 -18.25
C SER A 64 -28.59 13.75 -18.64
N LYS A 65 -29.02 14.90 -19.19
CA LYS A 65 -28.11 15.93 -19.70
C LYS A 65 -27.96 17.06 -18.71
N GLY A 66 -26.72 17.43 -18.47
CA GLY A 66 -26.33 18.60 -17.68
C GLY A 66 -25.48 19.55 -18.51
N ARG A 67 -25.19 20.72 -17.95
CA ARG A 67 -24.34 21.75 -18.56
C ARG A 67 -23.32 22.27 -17.54
N ILE A 68 -22.08 22.48 -18.00
CA ILE A 68 -21.03 23.06 -17.17
C ILE A 68 -21.40 24.50 -16.80
N VAL A 69 -21.41 24.80 -15.50
CA VAL A 69 -21.67 26.14 -14.96
C VAL A 69 -20.40 26.83 -14.54
N ALA A 70 -19.49 26.12 -13.90
CA ALA A 70 -18.21 26.65 -13.45
C ALA A 70 -17.09 25.60 -13.53
N VAL A 71 -15.86 26.06 -13.73
CA VAL A 71 -14.65 25.24 -13.71
C VAL A 71 -13.65 25.89 -12.75
N ILE A 72 -13.21 25.16 -11.73
CA ILE A 72 -12.33 25.64 -10.66
C ILE A 72 -11.19 24.64 -10.51
N GLY A 73 -10.15 24.73 -11.34
CA GLY A 73 -9.11 23.72 -11.41
C GLY A 73 -9.67 22.34 -11.75
N ALA A 74 -9.44 21.33 -10.94
CA ALA A 74 -9.95 19.99 -11.12
C ALA A 74 -11.41 19.80 -10.67
N VAL A 75 -12.08 20.86 -10.17
CA VAL A 75 -13.47 20.83 -9.75
C VAL A 75 -14.34 21.49 -10.81
N VAL A 76 -15.43 20.83 -11.21
CA VAL A 76 -16.36 21.31 -12.24
C VAL A 76 -17.78 21.24 -11.67
N ASP A 77 -18.49 22.38 -11.72
CA ASP A 77 -19.89 22.46 -11.32
C ASP A 77 -20.78 22.26 -12.56
N VAL A 78 -21.71 21.33 -12.48
CA VAL A 78 -22.61 20.93 -13.57
C VAL A 78 -24.04 21.09 -13.12
N GLN A 79 -24.86 21.80 -13.91
CA GLN A 79 -26.30 21.98 -13.66
C GLN A 79 -27.09 21.00 -14.54
N PHE A 80 -28.09 20.37 -13.93
CA PHE A 80 -29.01 19.47 -14.59
C PHE A 80 -30.39 20.13 -14.72
N ASP A 81 -31.07 19.87 -15.84
CA ASP A 81 -32.44 20.41 -16.06
C ASP A 81 -33.46 19.64 -15.22
N GLU A 82 -33.31 18.32 -15.09
CA GLU A 82 -34.23 17.44 -14.34
C GLU A 82 -33.42 16.43 -13.49
N GLY A 83 -33.74 16.40 -12.18
CA GLY A 83 -33.13 15.48 -11.23
C GLY A 83 -31.64 15.69 -11.00
N LEU A 84 -31.08 15.04 -9.99
CA LEU A 84 -29.67 15.12 -9.67
C LEU A 84 -29.03 13.73 -9.74
N PRO A 85 -27.86 13.56 -10.40
CA PRO A 85 -27.13 12.30 -10.36
C PRO A 85 -26.70 11.99 -8.93
N PRO A 86 -26.70 10.71 -8.52
CA PRO A 86 -26.20 10.28 -7.21
C PRO A 86 -24.73 10.65 -7.00
N ILE A 87 -24.35 10.80 -5.73
CA ILE A 87 -22.94 10.99 -5.36
C ILE A 87 -22.15 9.75 -5.81
N LEU A 88 -20.91 9.95 -6.27
CA LEU A 88 -20.00 8.97 -6.90
C LEU A 88 -20.39 8.54 -8.33
N ASN A 89 -21.50 8.97 -8.88
CA ASN A 89 -21.79 8.73 -10.30
C ASN A 89 -20.76 9.39 -11.19
N SER A 90 -20.50 8.77 -12.33
CA SER A 90 -19.63 9.31 -13.37
C SER A 90 -20.43 10.07 -14.42
N LEU A 91 -19.92 11.23 -14.81
CA LEU A 91 -20.48 12.09 -15.84
C LEU A 91 -19.48 12.19 -16.99
N GLU A 92 -19.93 12.05 -18.24
CA GLU A 92 -19.06 12.18 -19.42
C GLU A 92 -19.28 13.52 -20.10
N VAL A 93 -18.18 14.28 -20.27
CA VAL A 93 -18.17 15.57 -20.94
C VAL A 93 -18.20 15.37 -22.46
N GLN A 94 -19.14 16.01 -23.14
CA GLN A 94 -19.33 15.89 -24.57
C GLN A 94 -18.54 16.95 -25.37
N GLY A 95 -18.20 16.64 -26.62
CA GLY A 95 -17.61 17.61 -27.56
C GLY A 95 -16.12 17.92 -27.35
N ARG A 96 -15.41 17.19 -26.48
CA ARG A 96 -13.95 17.30 -26.33
C ARG A 96 -13.23 16.56 -27.44
N LYS A 97 -12.20 17.16 -28.02
CA LYS A 97 -11.29 16.49 -28.96
C LYS A 97 -10.16 15.81 -28.17
N GLY A 98 -10.04 14.50 -28.31
CA GLY A 98 -8.99 13.70 -27.65
C GLY A 98 -9.56 12.68 -26.67
N SER A 99 -8.94 12.51 -25.49
CA SER A 99 -9.37 11.58 -24.43
C SER A 99 -10.74 11.93 -23.88
N LYS A 100 -11.46 10.93 -23.40
CA LYS A 100 -12.72 11.13 -22.67
C LYS A 100 -12.42 11.82 -21.34
N LEU A 101 -13.19 12.84 -21.01
CA LEU A 101 -13.15 13.45 -19.68
C LEU A 101 -14.32 12.93 -18.86
N ILE A 102 -14.02 12.23 -17.79
CA ILE A 102 -14.97 11.76 -16.81
C ILE A 102 -14.90 12.67 -15.58
N LEU A 103 -16.08 13.05 -15.09
CA LEU A 103 -16.27 13.82 -13.86
C LEU A 103 -16.98 12.91 -12.84
N GLU A 104 -16.50 12.85 -11.62
CA GLU A 104 -17.15 12.10 -10.54
C GLU A 104 -17.94 13.06 -9.66
N VAL A 105 -19.22 12.78 -9.40
CA VAL A 105 -20.07 13.59 -8.53
C VAL A 105 -19.60 13.48 -7.08
N SER A 106 -19.21 14.63 -6.49
CA SER A 106 -18.72 14.71 -5.12
C SER A 106 -19.77 15.20 -4.13
N GLN A 107 -20.57 16.18 -4.53
CA GLN A 107 -21.61 16.76 -3.65
C GLN A 107 -22.70 17.48 -4.46
N HIS A 108 -23.88 17.62 -3.86
CA HIS A 108 -24.98 18.42 -4.39
C HIS A 108 -24.91 19.83 -3.76
N LEU A 109 -25.00 20.88 -4.60
CA LEU A 109 -24.93 22.28 -4.15
C LEU A 109 -26.31 22.93 -3.97
N GLY A 110 -27.39 22.28 -4.41
CA GLY A 110 -28.73 22.88 -4.55
C GLY A 110 -28.96 23.41 -5.97
N ASP A 111 -30.18 23.91 -6.25
CA ASP A 111 -30.58 24.47 -7.54
C ASP A 111 -30.26 23.57 -8.76
N ASN A 112 -30.37 22.26 -8.58
CA ASN A 112 -30.02 21.24 -9.57
C ASN A 112 -28.54 21.30 -10.01
N VAL A 113 -27.62 21.81 -9.18
CA VAL A 113 -26.19 21.88 -9.44
C VAL A 113 -25.47 20.80 -8.63
N VAL A 114 -24.61 20.04 -9.30
CA VAL A 114 -23.69 19.09 -8.68
C VAL A 114 -22.26 19.58 -8.82
N ARG A 115 -21.48 19.38 -7.80
CA ARG A 115 -20.03 19.61 -7.80
C ARG A 115 -19.31 18.31 -8.06
N THR A 116 -18.43 18.33 -9.04
CA THR A 116 -17.73 17.13 -9.53
C THR A 116 -16.22 17.30 -9.48
N ILE A 117 -15.54 16.16 -9.51
CA ILE A 117 -14.07 16.07 -9.55
C ILE A 117 -13.68 15.49 -10.91
N ALA A 118 -12.79 16.18 -11.63
CA ALA A 118 -12.31 15.75 -12.93
C ALA A 118 -11.22 14.67 -12.78
N MET A 119 -11.31 13.64 -13.62
CA MET A 119 -10.32 12.55 -13.68
C MET A 119 -9.20 12.80 -14.69
N ASP A 120 -9.29 13.88 -15.46
CA ASP A 120 -8.27 14.34 -16.42
C ASP A 120 -8.24 15.88 -16.43
N GLY A 121 -7.28 16.48 -17.14
CA GLY A 121 -7.16 17.95 -17.25
C GLY A 121 -8.45 18.62 -17.66
N THR A 122 -8.74 19.78 -17.12
CA THR A 122 -9.97 20.56 -17.38
C THR A 122 -9.77 21.67 -18.39
N GLU A 123 -8.59 21.74 -18.99
CA GLU A 123 -8.25 22.77 -20.01
C GLU A 123 -9.16 22.64 -21.23
N GLY A 124 -9.62 23.78 -21.71
CA GLY A 124 -10.51 23.84 -22.89
C GLY A 124 -11.98 23.57 -22.61
N LEU A 125 -12.39 23.35 -21.37
CA LEU A 125 -13.80 23.30 -20.99
C LEU A 125 -14.46 24.66 -21.12
N ILE A 126 -15.68 24.67 -21.64
CA ILE A 126 -16.46 25.89 -21.88
C ILE A 126 -17.73 25.84 -21.05
N ARG A 127 -18.10 26.98 -20.45
CA ARG A 127 -19.40 27.11 -19.78
C ARG A 127 -20.55 26.83 -20.75
N GLY A 128 -21.53 26.04 -20.34
CA GLY A 128 -22.65 25.58 -21.16
C GLY A 128 -22.36 24.32 -21.96
N GLN A 129 -21.13 23.77 -21.89
CA GLN A 129 -20.79 22.50 -22.54
C GLN A 129 -21.64 21.36 -21.96
N GLU A 130 -22.10 20.46 -22.82
CA GLU A 130 -22.99 19.36 -22.47
C GLU A 130 -22.22 18.27 -21.71
N VAL A 131 -22.87 17.74 -20.68
CA VAL A 131 -22.38 16.63 -19.86
C VAL A 131 -23.49 15.60 -19.73
N ILE A 132 -23.17 14.32 -19.87
CA ILE A 132 -24.14 13.22 -19.81
C ILE A 132 -23.87 12.37 -18.56
N ASP A 133 -24.91 12.09 -17.77
CA ASP A 133 -24.85 11.14 -16.66
C ASP A 133 -24.80 9.70 -17.21
N THR A 134 -23.76 8.96 -16.85
CA THR A 134 -23.61 7.55 -17.26
C THR A 134 -24.56 6.62 -16.48
N GLY A 135 -25.13 7.10 -15.38
CA GLY A 135 -26.03 6.35 -14.50
C GLY A 135 -25.34 5.37 -13.55
N ASP A 136 -24.02 5.32 -13.58
CA ASP A 136 -23.19 4.40 -12.79
C ASP A 136 -21.94 5.12 -12.25
N PRO A 137 -21.32 4.65 -11.18
CA PRO A 137 -19.96 5.05 -10.79
C PRO A 137 -18.94 4.75 -11.91
N ILE A 138 -17.73 5.27 -11.77
CA ILE A 138 -16.64 4.95 -12.70
C ILE A 138 -16.43 3.42 -12.75
N LYS A 139 -16.62 2.83 -13.92
CA LYS A 139 -16.41 1.41 -14.19
C LYS A 139 -15.16 1.20 -15.03
N ILE A 140 -14.36 0.25 -14.62
CA ILE A 140 -13.10 -0.10 -15.28
C ILE A 140 -13.17 -1.52 -15.84
N PRO A 141 -12.42 -1.82 -16.91
CA PRO A 141 -12.27 -3.18 -17.40
C PRO A 141 -11.54 -4.04 -16.37
N VAL A 142 -12.02 -5.25 -16.16
CA VAL A 142 -11.44 -6.22 -15.23
C VAL A 142 -11.41 -7.60 -15.88
N GLY A 143 -10.45 -8.43 -15.48
CA GLY A 143 -10.31 -9.79 -15.96
C GLY A 143 -8.96 -10.10 -16.57
N PRO A 144 -8.78 -11.34 -17.08
CA PRO A 144 -7.52 -11.80 -17.67
C PRO A 144 -7.00 -10.91 -18.81
N GLU A 145 -7.90 -10.20 -19.50
CA GLU A 145 -7.57 -9.29 -20.59
C GLU A 145 -6.80 -8.04 -20.15
N THR A 146 -6.78 -7.75 -18.83
CA THR A 146 -6.00 -6.65 -18.25
C THR A 146 -4.56 -7.04 -17.93
N LEU A 147 -4.23 -8.31 -17.96
CA LEU A 147 -2.87 -8.79 -17.67
C LEU A 147 -1.88 -8.39 -18.76
N GLY A 148 -0.74 -7.88 -18.36
CA GLY A 148 0.29 -7.34 -19.24
C GLY A 148 -0.05 -5.99 -19.85
N ARG A 149 -1.12 -5.32 -19.38
CA ARG A 149 -1.58 -4.01 -19.88
C ARG A 149 -1.33 -2.92 -18.82
N ILE A 150 -1.21 -1.68 -19.30
CA ILE A 150 -1.15 -0.49 -18.45
C ILE A 150 -2.42 0.33 -18.68
N MET A 151 -3.10 0.67 -17.60
CA MET A 151 -4.35 1.43 -17.61
C MET A 151 -4.22 2.72 -16.79
N ASN A 152 -5.00 3.73 -17.18
CA ASN A 152 -5.21 4.94 -16.37
C ASN A 152 -6.32 4.74 -15.32
N VAL A 153 -6.69 5.80 -14.59
CA VAL A 153 -7.70 5.79 -13.52
C VAL A 153 -9.09 5.37 -13.98
N ILE A 154 -9.47 5.63 -15.23
CA ILE A 154 -10.78 5.27 -15.80
C ILE A 154 -10.74 3.96 -16.60
N GLY A 155 -9.62 3.22 -16.51
CA GLY A 155 -9.46 1.92 -17.19
C GLY A 155 -9.14 2.01 -18.69
N GLU A 156 -8.76 3.17 -19.21
CA GLU A 156 -8.29 3.29 -20.59
C GLU A 156 -6.83 2.84 -20.69
N PRO A 157 -6.46 2.08 -21.73
CA PRO A 157 -5.07 1.66 -21.92
C PRO A 157 -4.19 2.83 -22.33
N ILE A 158 -3.02 2.92 -21.71
CA ILE A 158 -1.99 3.95 -21.97
C ILE A 158 -0.68 3.35 -22.50
N ASP A 159 -0.69 2.06 -22.80
CA ASP A 159 0.46 1.27 -23.29
C ASP A 159 0.58 1.22 -24.84
N GLU A 160 -0.20 2.05 -25.56
CA GLU A 160 -0.23 2.13 -27.03
C GLU A 160 -0.57 0.80 -27.76
N ARG A 161 -1.04 -0.21 -27.03
CA ARG A 161 -1.36 -1.55 -27.58
C ARG A 161 -2.83 -1.71 -27.98
N GLY A 162 -3.54 -0.60 -28.15
CA GLY A 162 -4.96 -0.59 -28.53
C GLY A 162 -5.90 -0.91 -27.35
N PRO A 163 -7.22 -0.92 -27.57
CA PRO A 163 -8.22 -1.09 -26.53
C PRO A 163 -8.14 -2.45 -25.85
N ILE A 164 -8.49 -2.49 -24.55
CA ILE A 164 -8.60 -3.73 -23.78
C ILE A 164 -9.95 -4.37 -24.11
N ALA A 165 -9.93 -5.56 -24.69
CA ALA A 165 -11.13 -6.31 -25.07
C ALA A 165 -11.74 -7.05 -23.86
N ALA A 166 -11.93 -6.34 -22.76
CA ALA A 166 -12.50 -6.92 -21.54
C ALA A 166 -13.98 -7.25 -21.71
N LYS A 167 -14.39 -8.38 -21.16
CA LYS A 167 -15.79 -8.82 -21.12
C LYS A 167 -16.53 -8.29 -19.90
N ASN A 168 -15.80 -8.02 -18.83
CA ASN A 168 -16.32 -7.62 -17.54
C ASN A 168 -15.85 -6.22 -17.16
N PHE A 169 -16.73 -5.46 -16.50
CA PHE A 169 -16.45 -4.15 -15.94
C PHE A 169 -16.90 -4.11 -14.49
N ALA A 170 -16.13 -3.47 -13.62
CA ALA A 170 -16.43 -3.33 -12.21
C ALA A 170 -16.31 -1.86 -11.77
N PRO A 171 -17.15 -1.39 -10.84
CA PRO A 171 -17.07 -0.04 -10.29
C PRO A 171 -15.85 0.08 -9.38
N ILE A 172 -15.18 1.24 -9.39
CA ILE A 172 -14.03 1.49 -8.50
C ILE A 172 -14.46 1.73 -7.05
N HIS A 173 -15.70 2.14 -6.83
CA HIS A 173 -16.29 2.25 -5.49
C HIS A 173 -17.08 0.98 -5.18
N ALA A 174 -16.60 0.23 -4.19
CA ALA A 174 -17.22 -0.98 -3.68
C ALA A 174 -17.13 -1.00 -2.16
N GLU A 175 -18.05 -1.69 -1.51
CA GLU A 175 -18.00 -1.94 -0.07
C GLU A 175 -17.03 -3.10 0.23
N ALA A 176 -16.44 -3.08 1.44
CA ALA A 176 -15.58 -4.17 1.90
C ALA A 176 -16.41 -5.48 2.03
N PRO A 177 -15.81 -6.65 1.73
CA PRO A 177 -16.51 -7.94 1.90
C PRO A 177 -16.77 -8.25 3.37
N GLU A 178 -17.88 -8.96 3.65
CA GLU A 178 -18.21 -9.41 5.00
C GLU A 178 -17.25 -10.49 5.51
N PHE A 179 -17.00 -10.49 6.83
CA PHE A 179 -16.02 -11.34 7.54
C PHE A 179 -16.16 -12.86 7.36
N VAL A 180 -17.21 -13.37 6.75
CA VAL A 180 -17.56 -14.80 6.70
C VAL A 180 -16.87 -15.60 5.57
N GLU A 181 -16.07 -14.96 4.70
CA GLU A 181 -15.63 -15.57 3.44
C GLU A 181 -14.12 -15.79 3.29
N MET A 182 -13.50 -16.71 4.06
CA MET A 182 -12.04 -16.97 3.95
C MET A 182 -11.64 -18.31 3.35
N ASN A 183 -10.88 -18.35 2.22
CA ASN A 183 -9.95 -19.44 1.75
C ASN A 183 -9.27 -19.08 0.41
N ALA A 184 -8.03 -19.53 0.17
CA ALA A 184 -7.14 -19.01 -0.87
C ALA A 184 -6.40 -20.03 -1.73
N HIS A 185 -6.16 -19.74 -3.05
CA HIS A 185 -5.12 -20.37 -3.92
C HIS A 185 -4.94 -19.65 -5.26
N GLY A 186 -3.69 -19.34 -5.68
CA GLY A 186 -3.34 -18.83 -7.02
C GLY A 186 -2.28 -17.74 -7.02
N GLY A 187 -2.07 -16.97 -8.08
CA GLY A 187 -1.01 -15.96 -8.12
C GLY A 187 -1.05 -14.95 -9.25
N PHE A 188 -1.84 -13.88 -9.13
CA PHE A 188 -1.73 -12.69 -9.97
C PHE A 188 -1.19 -11.51 -9.18
N SER A 189 -0.61 -10.55 -9.89
CA SER A 189 -0.11 -9.31 -9.29
C SER A 189 -0.79 -8.10 -9.90
N VAL A 190 -1.08 -7.12 -9.08
CA VAL A 190 -1.56 -5.80 -9.53
C VAL A 190 -0.62 -4.74 -8.96
N PHE A 191 -0.20 -3.81 -9.80
CA PHE A 191 0.62 -2.68 -9.38
C PHE A 191 -0.15 -1.38 -9.60
N ALA A 192 -0.37 -0.64 -8.54
CA ALA A 192 -0.98 0.69 -8.57
C ALA A 192 0.10 1.76 -8.34
N GLY A 193 0.44 2.49 -9.40
CA GLY A 193 1.34 3.64 -9.34
C GLY A 193 0.55 4.90 -9.00
N VAL A 194 0.68 5.39 -7.78
CA VAL A 194 -0.10 6.49 -7.23
C VAL A 194 0.78 7.72 -7.04
N GLY A 195 0.67 8.69 -7.92
CA GLY A 195 1.33 9.98 -7.80
C GLY A 195 2.87 9.94 -7.81
N GLU A 196 3.47 8.89 -8.33
CA GLU A 196 4.92 8.77 -8.46
C GLU A 196 5.43 9.22 -9.84
N ARG A 197 6.75 9.15 -10.05
CA ARG A 197 7.37 9.67 -11.27
C ARG A 197 7.05 8.77 -12.46
N THR A 198 6.56 9.37 -13.54
CA THR A 198 6.22 8.67 -14.79
C THR A 198 7.40 7.87 -15.36
N ARG A 199 8.62 8.41 -15.27
CA ARG A 199 9.83 7.72 -15.72
C ARG A 199 10.06 6.40 -14.97
N GLU A 200 9.89 6.39 -13.65
CA GLU A 200 10.08 5.17 -12.84
C GLU A 200 9.01 4.12 -13.14
N GLY A 201 7.78 4.54 -13.44
CA GLY A 201 6.73 3.64 -13.89
C GLY A 201 7.03 3.00 -15.25
N ASN A 202 7.60 3.78 -16.17
CA ASN A 202 8.01 3.27 -17.47
C ASN A 202 9.22 2.31 -17.37
N ASP A 203 10.22 2.66 -16.56
CA ASP A 203 11.37 1.78 -16.30
C ASP A 203 10.90 0.44 -15.71
N LEU A 204 9.96 0.46 -14.74
CA LEU A 204 9.35 -0.73 -14.15
C LEU A 204 8.68 -1.63 -15.20
N TYR A 205 7.93 -1.02 -16.12
CA TYR A 205 7.27 -1.76 -17.21
C TYR A 205 8.28 -2.51 -18.08
N HIS A 206 9.35 -1.84 -18.50
CA HIS A 206 10.41 -2.46 -19.31
C HIS A 206 11.15 -3.56 -18.54
N GLU A 207 11.48 -3.34 -17.28
CA GLU A 207 12.11 -4.37 -16.43
C GLU A 207 11.22 -5.61 -16.25
N MET A 208 9.90 -5.45 -16.16
CA MET A 208 8.95 -6.56 -16.10
C MET A 208 8.89 -7.34 -17.42
N ILE A 209 9.04 -6.67 -18.55
CA ILE A 209 9.14 -7.32 -19.88
C ILE A 209 10.45 -8.11 -19.97
N GLU A 210 11.58 -7.50 -19.64
CA GLU A 210 12.90 -8.16 -19.64
C GLU A 210 12.96 -9.34 -18.66
N GLY A 211 12.31 -9.19 -17.50
CA GLY A 211 12.17 -10.25 -16.50
C GLY A 211 11.18 -11.36 -16.85
N GLY A 212 10.50 -11.28 -18.00
CA GLY A 212 9.52 -12.26 -18.46
C GLY A 212 8.24 -12.32 -17.61
N VAL A 213 7.96 -11.29 -16.81
CA VAL A 213 6.71 -11.17 -16.03
C VAL A 213 5.56 -10.72 -16.92
N ILE A 214 5.88 -9.86 -17.89
CA ILE A 214 4.97 -9.42 -18.95
C ILE A 214 5.38 -10.09 -20.25
N ASP A 215 4.47 -10.84 -20.84
CA ASP A 215 4.64 -11.47 -22.15
C ASP A 215 3.88 -10.63 -23.19
N LEU A 216 4.64 -9.96 -24.08
CA LEU A 216 4.07 -9.12 -25.14
C LEU A 216 3.45 -9.92 -26.29
N LYS A 217 3.85 -11.17 -26.46
CA LYS A 217 3.49 -12.02 -27.61
C LYS A 217 2.47 -13.10 -27.29
N GLY A 218 2.33 -13.45 -26.00
CA GLY A 218 1.45 -14.50 -25.52
C GLY A 218 0.48 -14.01 -24.41
N ASN A 219 -0.26 -14.95 -23.83
CA ASN A 219 -1.22 -14.68 -22.75
C ASN A 219 -0.68 -15.11 -21.37
N ASN A 220 0.64 -15.20 -21.21
CA ASN A 220 1.27 -15.68 -19.97
C ASN A 220 1.59 -14.58 -18.96
N SER A 221 1.20 -13.34 -19.24
CA SER A 221 1.36 -12.23 -18.29
C SER A 221 0.58 -12.47 -17.01
N LYS A 222 1.20 -12.15 -15.87
CA LYS A 222 0.60 -12.35 -14.53
C LYS A 222 0.48 -11.05 -13.73
N VAL A 223 0.72 -9.92 -14.37
CA VAL A 223 0.65 -8.59 -13.73
C VAL A 223 -0.24 -7.66 -14.53
N SER A 224 -1.04 -6.86 -13.82
CA SER A 224 -1.77 -5.72 -14.37
C SER A 224 -1.20 -4.44 -13.76
N LEU A 225 -1.00 -3.41 -14.57
CA LEU A 225 -0.44 -2.14 -14.15
C LEU A 225 -1.51 -1.06 -14.26
N VAL A 226 -1.65 -0.25 -13.20
CA VAL A 226 -2.60 0.88 -13.16
C VAL A 226 -1.83 2.12 -12.74
N TYR A 227 -1.76 3.13 -13.57
CA TYR A 227 -0.97 4.33 -13.34
C TYR A 227 -1.82 5.59 -13.25
N GLY A 228 -1.62 6.36 -12.19
CA GLY A 228 -2.05 7.74 -12.01
C GLY A 228 -0.89 8.52 -11.42
N GLN A 229 0.07 8.89 -12.28
CA GLN A 229 1.36 9.43 -11.89
C GLN A 229 1.28 10.93 -11.54
N MET A 230 2.43 11.56 -11.24
CA MET A 230 2.51 12.96 -10.77
C MET A 230 1.91 13.98 -11.74
N ASN A 231 1.93 13.69 -13.03
CA ASN A 231 1.38 14.56 -14.08
C ASN A 231 -0.15 14.56 -14.12
N GLU A 232 -0.78 13.57 -13.49
CA GLU A 232 -2.24 13.46 -13.46
C GLU A 232 -2.87 14.46 -12.47
N PRO A 233 -4.10 14.93 -12.74
CA PRO A 233 -4.83 15.81 -11.82
C PRO A 233 -5.11 15.11 -10.48
N PRO A 234 -5.36 15.89 -9.40
CA PRO A 234 -5.55 15.34 -8.08
C PRO A 234 -6.75 14.37 -7.98
N GLY A 235 -7.78 14.54 -8.81
CA GLY A 235 -8.89 13.60 -8.89
C GLY A 235 -8.44 12.20 -9.32
N ALA A 236 -7.65 12.12 -10.39
CA ALA A 236 -7.10 10.85 -10.87
C ALA A 236 -6.18 10.20 -9.84
N ARG A 237 -5.25 10.97 -9.27
CA ARG A 237 -4.32 10.46 -8.23
C ARG A 237 -5.05 9.93 -6.98
N ALA A 238 -6.17 10.56 -6.61
CA ALA A 238 -6.99 10.12 -5.49
C ALA A 238 -7.85 8.87 -5.78
N ARG A 239 -7.96 8.43 -7.02
CA ARG A 239 -8.82 7.28 -7.42
C ARG A 239 -8.04 6.11 -7.98
N VAL A 240 -6.84 6.31 -8.52
CA VAL A 240 -6.05 5.26 -9.17
C VAL A 240 -5.77 4.07 -8.25
N CYS A 241 -5.59 4.31 -6.94
CA CYS A 241 -5.44 3.24 -5.95
C CYS A 241 -6.70 2.35 -5.90
N LEU A 242 -7.89 2.95 -5.92
CA LEU A 242 -9.16 2.22 -5.95
C LEU A 242 -9.33 1.43 -7.25
N THR A 243 -8.87 1.99 -8.37
CA THR A 243 -8.86 1.28 -9.66
C THR A 243 -8.00 0.02 -9.57
N GLY A 244 -6.77 0.13 -9.09
CA GLY A 244 -5.88 -1.02 -8.89
C GLY A 244 -6.48 -2.07 -7.95
N LEU A 245 -7.05 -1.62 -6.84
CA LEU A 245 -7.72 -2.50 -5.88
C LEU A 245 -8.91 -3.23 -6.50
N THR A 246 -9.73 -2.57 -7.32
CA THR A 246 -10.87 -3.19 -8.00
C THR A 246 -10.43 -4.30 -8.97
N VAL A 247 -9.33 -4.12 -9.67
CA VAL A 247 -8.73 -5.18 -10.50
C VAL A 247 -8.29 -6.37 -9.63
N ALA A 248 -7.66 -6.10 -8.49
CA ALA A 248 -7.24 -7.14 -7.56
C ALA A 248 -8.44 -7.91 -6.97
N GLU A 249 -9.50 -7.20 -6.57
CA GLU A 249 -10.74 -7.81 -6.07
C GLU A 249 -11.42 -8.71 -7.10
N TYR A 250 -11.40 -8.34 -8.37
CA TYR A 250 -11.95 -9.20 -9.42
C TYR A 250 -11.23 -10.55 -9.48
N PHE A 251 -9.91 -10.53 -9.47
CA PHE A 251 -9.12 -11.78 -9.47
C PHE A 251 -9.34 -12.60 -8.20
N ARG A 252 -9.48 -11.95 -7.03
CA ARG A 252 -9.83 -12.62 -5.77
C ARG A 252 -11.21 -13.26 -5.81
N ASP A 253 -12.24 -12.52 -6.21
CA ASP A 253 -13.63 -12.89 -5.99
C ASP A 253 -14.24 -13.68 -7.16
N LYS A 254 -13.77 -13.45 -8.38
CA LYS A 254 -14.30 -14.09 -9.60
C LYS A 254 -13.41 -15.23 -10.09
N GLU A 255 -12.10 -15.01 -10.09
CA GLU A 255 -11.14 -16.01 -10.53
C GLU A 255 -10.65 -16.91 -9.38
N GLY A 256 -10.98 -16.57 -8.13
CA GLY A 256 -10.60 -17.37 -6.96
C GLY A 256 -9.09 -17.43 -6.73
N GLN A 257 -8.37 -16.37 -7.03
CA GLN A 257 -6.91 -16.31 -6.98
C GLN A 257 -6.40 -15.55 -5.77
N ASP A 258 -5.19 -15.90 -5.31
CA ASP A 258 -4.43 -15.03 -4.42
C ASP A 258 -3.76 -13.93 -5.23
N VAL A 259 -3.94 -12.71 -4.80
CA VAL A 259 -3.48 -11.53 -5.51
C VAL A 259 -2.44 -10.79 -4.66
N LEU A 260 -1.33 -10.42 -5.29
CA LEU A 260 -0.34 -9.55 -4.69
C LEU A 260 -0.55 -8.12 -5.22
N LEU A 261 -1.01 -7.23 -4.35
CA LEU A 261 -1.28 -5.83 -4.68
C LEU A 261 -0.11 -4.96 -4.22
N PHE A 262 0.53 -4.28 -5.16
CA PHE A 262 1.54 -3.26 -4.87
C PHE A 262 0.92 -1.87 -5.01
N ILE A 263 1.16 -0.99 -4.04
CA ILE A 263 0.75 0.41 -4.08
C ILE A 263 1.98 1.29 -3.87
N ASP A 264 2.32 2.10 -4.87
CA ASP A 264 3.44 3.03 -4.81
C ASP A 264 3.00 4.41 -5.32
N ASN A 265 2.72 5.36 -4.48
CA ASN A 265 2.90 5.44 -3.03
C ASN A 265 1.59 5.81 -2.32
N ILE A 266 1.23 5.12 -1.25
CA ILE A 266 -0.06 5.36 -0.57
C ILE A 266 -0.17 6.76 0.04
N PHE A 267 0.95 7.38 0.43
CA PHE A 267 0.96 8.77 0.89
C PHE A 267 0.41 9.73 -0.16
N ARG A 268 0.65 9.47 -1.44
CA ARG A 268 0.15 10.31 -2.55
C ARG A 268 -1.37 10.23 -2.71
N PHE A 269 -1.98 9.13 -2.32
CA PHE A 269 -3.43 9.02 -2.21
C PHE A 269 -3.99 10.03 -1.19
N THR A 270 -3.40 10.14 -0.02
CA THR A 270 -3.80 11.11 1.01
C THR A 270 -3.51 12.54 0.60
N GLN A 271 -2.36 12.79 -0.02
CA GLN A 271 -1.99 14.11 -0.55
C GLN A 271 -2.99 14.58 -1.61
N ALA A 272 -3.32 13.75 -2.58
CA ALA A 272 -4.33 14.06 -3.59
C ALA A 272 -5.71 14.29 -2.97
N GLY A 273 -6.07 13.53 -1.94
CA GLY A 273 -7.29 13.72 -1.15
C GLY A 273 -7.35 15.09 -0.48
N SER A 274 -6.23 15.59 0.07
CA SER A 274 -6.15 16.92 0.68
C SER A 274 -6.28 18.04 -0.36
N GLU A 275 -5.64 17.90 -1.52
CA GLU A 275 -5.78 18.82 -2.65
C GLU A 275 -7.23 18.92 -3.14
N VAL A 276 -7.89 17.79 -3.34
CA VAL A 276 -9.31 17.73 -3.71
C VAL A 276 -10.20 18.37 -2.64
N SER A 277 -9.95 18.07 -1.36
CA SER A 277 -10.70 18.63 -0.23
C SER A 277 -10.60 20.15 -0.18
N ALA A 278 -9.41 20.70 -0.43
CA ALA A 278 -9.19 22.14 -0.50
C ALA A 278 -9.94 22.79 -1.68
N LEU A 279 -9.91 22.15 -2.86
CA LEU A 279 -10.68 22.61 -4.04
C LEU A 279 -12.20 22.57 -3.81
N LEU A 280 -12.67 21.62 -3.00
CA LEU A 280 -14.08 21.50 -2.61
C LEU A 280 -14.47 22.54 -1.52
N GLY A 281 -13.52 23.34 -1.01
CA GLY A 281 -13.75 24.34 0.02
C GLY A 281 -14.01 23.78 1.42
N ARG A 282 -13.57 22.55 1.70
CA ARG A 282 -13.68 21.94 3.03
C ARG A 282 -12.64 22.51 3.98
N ILE A 283 -13.00 22.70 5.25
CA ILE A 283 -12.08 23.18 6.28
C ILE A 283 -11.04 22.08 6.55
N PRO A 284 -9.73 22.39 6.42
CA PRO A 284 -8.68 21.41 6.66
C PRO A 284 -8.62 20.98 8.13
N SER A 285 -8.19 19.73 8.37
CA SER A 285 -7.87 19.20 9.69
C SER A 285 -6.40 19.49 10.07
N ALA A 286 -5.86 18.76 11.04
CA ALA A 286 -4.48 18.91 11.50
C ALA A 286 -3.49 18.78 10.32
N VAL A 287 -2.44 19.61 10.33
CA VAL A 287 -1.36 19.66 9.32
C VAL A 287 -1.86 19.93 7.89
N GLY A 288 -3.11 20.37 7.71
CA GLY A 288 -3.68 20.69 6.40
C GLY A 288 -4.32 19.52 5.66
N TYR A 289 -4.45 18.35 6.28
CA TYR A 289 -5.12 17.19 5.69
C TYR A 289 -6.65 17.34 5.63
N GLN A 290 -7.29 16.55 4.77
CA GLN A 290 -8.74 16.47 4.71
C GLN A 290 -9.36 15.95 6.01
N PRO A 291 -10.55 16.44 6.41
CA PRO A 291 -11.23 15.97 7.62
C PRO A 291 -11.66 14.49 7.53
N THR A 292 -11.76 13.95 6.32
CA THR A 292 -12.13 12.55 6.05
C THR A 292 -10.93 11.60 5.92
N LEU A 293 -9.71 12.02 6.29
CA LEU A 293 -8.48 11.25 6.12
C LEU A 293 -8.61 9.81 6.62
N ALA A 294 -9.05 9.64 7.87
CA ALA A 294 -9.16 8.31 8.47
C ALA A 294 -10.24 7.44 7.79
N THR A 295 -11.36 8.06 7.41
CA THR A 295 -12.46 7.35 6.73
C THR A 295 -12.06 6.94 5.31
N ASP A 296 -11.43 7.84 4.55
CA ASP A 296 -10.98 7.57 3.18
C ASP A 296 -9.92 6.45 3.17
N MET A 297 -8.97 6.51 4.10
CA MET A 297 -7.95 5.46 4.25
C MET A 297 -8.56 4.15 4.71
N GLY A 298 -9.41 4.17 5.74
CA GLY A 298 -10.05 2.97 6.29
C GLY A 298 -10.90 2.25 5.25
N SER A 299 -11.75 2.96 4.51
CA SER A 299 -12.61 2.36 3.48
C SER A 299 -11.84 1.69 2.35
N MET A 300 -10.65 2.19 2.01
CA MET A 300 -9.77 1.55 1.03
C MET A 300 -9.06 0.33 1.62
N GLN A 301 -8.48 0.47 2.82
CA GLN A 301 -7.69 -0.59 3.45
C GLN A 301 -8.56 -1.81 3.85
N GLU A 302 -9.79 -1.61 4.31
CA GLU A 302 -10.70 -2.70 4.68
C GLU A 302 -11.10 -3.60 3.50
N ARG A 303 -11.01 -3.11 2.26
CA ARG A 303 -11.22 -3.91 1.04
C ARG A 303 -10.06 -4.90 0.79
N ILE A 304 -8.87 -4.61 1.32
CA ILE A 304 -7.69 -5.47 1.23
C ILE A 304 -7.82 -6.58 2.27
N THR A 305 -8.48 -7.65 1.92
CA THR A 305 -8.79 -8.74 2.83
C THR A 305 -8.85 -10.09 2.12
N THR A 306 -8.80 -11.15 2.90
CA THR A 306 -9.00 -12.52 2.45
C THR A 306 -10.49 -12.87 2.45
N THR A 307 -10.98 -13.49 1.39
CA THR A 307 -12.34 -14.03 1.28
C THR A 307 -12.30 -15.57 1.18
N LYS A 308 -13.46 -16.22 1.16
CA LYS A 308 -13.54 -17.69 0.94
C LYS A 308 -12.97 -18.13 -0.40
N LYS A 309 -12.85 -17.23 -1.38
CA LYS A 309 -12.46 -17.55 -2.75
C LYS A 309 -11.00 -17.30 -3.01
N GLY A 310 -10.41 -16.29 -2.38
CA GLY A 310 -9.03 -15.90 -2.58
C GLY A 310 -8.60 -14.82 -1.58
N SER A 311 -7.34 -14.41 -1.64
CA SER A 311 -6.77 -13.39 -0.75
C SER A 311 -6.14 -12.24 -1.53
N ILE A 312 -6.09 -11.05 -0.89
CA ILE A 312 -5.25 -9.95 -1.35
C ILE A 312 -4.19 -9.72 -0.29
N THR A 313 -2.92 -9.89 -0.68
CA THR A 313 -1.77 -9.46 0.12
C THR A 313 -1.24 -8.17 -0.47
N SER A 314 -1.17 -7.10 0.33
CA SER A 314 -0.66 -5.82 -0.17
C SER A 314 0.75 -5.52 0.32
N VAL A 315 1.55 -4.90 -0.56
CA VAL A 315 2.82 -4.28 -0.23
C VAL A 315 2.71 -2.80 -0.60
N GLN A 316 2.74 -1.94 0.40
CA GLN A 316 2.48 -0.51 0.23
C GLN A 316 3.73 0.29 0.55
N ALA A 317 4.18 1.12 -0.39
CA ALA A 317 5.21 2.10 -0.11
C ALA A 317 4.56 3.32 0.56
N ILE A 318 5.18 3.79 1.65
CA ILE A 318 4.70 4.95 2.41
C ILE A 318 5.83 5.96 2.48
N TYR A 319 5.62 7.12 1.88
CA TYR A 319 6.50 8.26 2.08
C TYR A 319 6.18 8.92 3.43
N VAL A 320 7.21 9.14 4.22
CA VAL A 320 7.10 9.80 5.53
C VAL A 320 7.65 11.22 5.40
N PRO A 321 6.81 12.26 5.46
CA PRO A 321 7.26 13.65 5.36
C PRO A 321 8.23 14.00 6.49
N ALA A 322 9.39 14.57 6.14
CA ALA A 322 10.42 15.01 7.07
C ALA A 322 10.90 13.93 8.07
N ASP A 323 10.78 12.65 7.72
CA ASP A 323 11.07 11.49 8.58
C ASP A 323 10.24 11.46 9.89
N ASP A 324 9.07 12.15 9.90
CA ASP A 324 8.17 12.24 11.06
C ASP A 324 7.08 11.15 10.98
N LEU A 325 7.29 10.03 11.68
CA LEU A 325 6.33 8.92 11.77
C LEU A 325 5.02 9.32 12.49
N THR A 326 4.99 10.47 13.17
CA THR A 326 3.81 10.97 13.87
C THR A 326 2.89 11.84 13.00
N ASP A 327 3.31 12.12 11.76
CA ASP A 327 2.45 12.81 10.79
C ASP A 327 1.12 12.07 10.62
N PRO A 328 -0.03 12.76 10.57
CA PRO A 328 -1.35 12.14 10.51
C PRO A 328 -1.55 11.13 9.39
N ALA A 329 -0.92 11.33 8.21
CA ALA A 329 -1.11 10.43 7.08
C ALA A 329 -0.40 9.06 7.27
N PRO A 330 0.93 9.00 7.55
CA PRO A 330 1.58 7.75 7.93
C PRO A 330 0.94 7.09 9.16
N ALA A 331 0.68 7.86 10.23
CA ALA A 331 0.11 7.32 11.46
C ALA A 331 -1.25 6.64 11.24
N THR A 332 -2.13 7.25 10.46
CA THR A 332 -3.42 6.65 10.10
C THR A 332 -3.22 5.38 9.26
N THR A 333 -2.27 5.39 8.34
CA THR A 333 -1.98 4.21 7.50
C THR A 333 -1.44 3.05 8.33
N PHE A 334 -0.51 3.31 9.26
CA PHE A 334 0.08 2.26 10.11
C PHE A 334 -0.94 1.52 10.96
N ALA A 335 -2.03 2.18 11.34
CA ALA A 335 -3.11 1.55 12.12
C ALA A 335 -3.78 0.38 11.37
N HIS A 336 -3.73 0.38 10.04
CA HIS A 336 -4.34 -0.65 9.18
C HIS A 336 -3.36 -1.72 8.69
N LEU A 337 -2.05 -1.58 8.96
CA LEU A 337 -1.03 -2.51 8.48
C LEU A 337 -0.77 -3.64 9.47
N ASP A 338 -0.53 -4.85 8.95
CA ASP A 338 -0.14 -6.00 9.76
C ASP A 338 1.36 -6.05 10.04
N ALA A 339 2.17 -5.49 9.16
CA ALA A 339 3.61 -5.38 9.33
C ALA A 339 4.12 -4.07 8.74
N THR A 340 5.10 -3.47 9.42
CA THR A 340 5.79 -2.26 8.96
C THR A 340 7.28 -2.52 8.88
N THR A 341 7.91 -2.10 7.77
CA THR A 341 9.35 -2.10 7.59
C THR A 341 9.80 -0.66 7.44
N VAL A 342 10.48 -0.15 8.45
CA VAL A 342 10.96 1.25 8.51
C VAL A 342 12.37 1.33 7.98
N LEU A 343 12.61 2.21 6.99
CA LEU A 343 13.94 2.53 6.48
C LEU A 343 14.46 3.79 7.17
N SER A 344 15.63 3.69 7.80
CA SER A 344 16.25 4.76 8.58
C SER A 344 17.45 5.36 7.84
N ARG A 345 17.53 6.71 7.81
CA ARG A 345 18.71 7.42 7.27
C ARG A 345 19.94 7.20 8.13
N GLY A 346 19.78 7.19 9.45
CA GLY A 346 20.89 6.95 10.37
C GLY A 346 21.57 5.60 10.15
N ILE A 347 20.80 4.56 9.80
CA ILE A 347 21.34 3.24 9.46
C ILE A 347 22.03 3.26 8.08
N ALA A 348 21.45 3.99 7.12
CA ALA A 348 22.09 4.16 5.80
C ALA A 348 23.41 4.90 5.88
N GLU A 349 23.53 5.90 6.76
CA GLU A 349 24.77 6.64 7.01
C GLU A 349 25.89 5.76 7.60
N LEU A 350 25.54 4.70 8.33
CA LEU A 350 26.47 3.68 8.80
C LEU A 350 26.92 2.70 7.68
N GLY A 351 26.42 2.87 6.46
CA GLY A 351 26.71 1.99 5.33
C GLY A 351 26.00 0.65 5.38
N ILE A 352 24.98 0.48 6.23
CA ILE A 352 24.20 -0.75 6.37
C ILE A 352 23.06 -0.75 5.35
N TYR A 353 23.03 -1.72 4.45
CA TYR A 353 22.03 -1.89 3.41
C TYR A 353 21.52 -3.34 3.35
N PRO A 354 20.19 -3.56 3.27
CA PRO A 354 19.10 -2.57 3.32
C PRO A 354 19.05 -1.84 4.67
N ALA A 355 18.76 -0.53 4.64
CA ALA A 355 18.80 0.34 5.83
C ALA A 355 17.52 0.19 6.69
N VAL A 356 17.14 -1.02 7.02
CA VAL A 356 15.97 -1.34 7.83
C VAL A 356 16.27 -1.11 9.30
N ASP A 357 15.41 -0.36 10.00
CA ASP A 357 15.48 -0.23 11.45
C ASP A 357 14.72 -1.38 12.13
N PRO A 358 15.43 -2.30 12.82
CA PRO A 358 14.78 -3.44 13.47
C PRO A 358 14.03 -3.08 14.76
N LEU A 359 14.25 -1.88 15.32
CA LEU A 359 13.55 -1.41 16.52
C LEU A 359 12.23 -0.73 16.17
N ASP A 360 12.20 0.07 15.09
CA ASP A 360 10.99 0.77 14.64
C ASP A 360 10.12 -0.09 13.72
N SER A 361 10.65 -1.18 13.17
CA SER A 361 9.90 -2.13 12.36
C SER A 361 9.11 -3.10 13.22
N THR A 362 7.85 -3.35 12.86
CA THR A 362 6.95 -4.20 13.64
C THR A 362 6.21 -5.20 12.76
N SER A 363 5.74 -6.31 13.35
CA SER A 363 4.88 -7.28 12.68
C SER A 363 3.93 -7.92 13.68
N ARG A 364 2.64 -7.99 13.35
CA ARG A 364 1.60 -8.63 14.18
C ARG A 364 1.75 -10.15 14.22
N ILE A 365 2.34 -10.75 13.17
CA ILE A 365 2.58 -12.19 13.13
C ILE A 365 3.79 -12.62 13.97
N MET A 366 4.55 -11.70 14.57
CA MET A 366 5.65 -12.00 15.48
C MET A 366 5.11 -12.40 16.86
N ASP A 367 4.46 -13.55 16.89
CA ASP A 367 3.86 -14.19 18.08
C ASP A 367 4.36 -15.64 18.15
N PRO A 368 4.72 -16.16 19.35
CA PRO A 368 5.24 -17.53 19.51
C PRO A 368 4.33 -18.61 18.95
N ASN A 369 3.01 -18.39 18.97
CA ASN A 369 2.01 -19.33 18.47
C ASN A 369 1.96 -19.38 16.94
N ILE A 370 2.48 -18.36 16.26
CA ILE A 370 2.49 -18.25 14.79
C ILE A 370 3.86 -18.64 14.22
N VAL A 371 4.92 -17.97 14.68
CA VAL A 371 6.28 -18.14 14.14
C VAL A 371 7.08 -19.22 14.87
N GLY A 372 6.60 -19.72 16.00
CA GLY A 372 7.29 -20.66 16.88
C GLY A 372 8.23 -19.96 17.87
N ASN A 373 8.47 -20.64 19.00
CA ASN A 373 9.24 -20.08 20.13
C ASN A 373 10.67 -19.71 19.69
N ARG A 374 11.37 -20.56 18.96
CA ARG A 374 12.75 -20.32 18.53
C ARG A 374 12.90 -19.02 17.76
N HIS A 375 12.08 -18.82 16.74
CA HIS A 375 12.11 -17.59 15.91
C HIS A 375 11.79 -16.37 16.76
N TYR A 376 10.74 -16.44 17.59
CA TYR A 376 10.34 -15.37 18.47
C TYR A 376 11.45 -14.97 19.46
N ASP A 377 12.05 -15.96 20.15
CA ASP A 377 13.09 -15.71 21.15
C ASP A 377 14.34 -15.10 20.55
N VAL A 378 14.75 -15.57 19.37
CA VAL A 378 15.90 -14.99 18.63
C VAL A 378 15.61 -13.55 18.22
N ALA A 379 14.45 -13.28 17.62
CA ALA A 379 14.06 -11.93 17.19
C ALA A 379 14.02 -10.95 18.39
N ARG A 380 13.41 -11.36 19.50
CA ARG A 380 13.36 -10.55 20.74
C ARG A 380 14.73 -10.37 21.37
N GLY A 381 15.57 -11.39 21.33
CA GLY A 381 16.96 -11.31 21.80
C GLY A 381 17.78 -10.28 21.01
N VAL A 382 17.65 -10.28 19.69
CA VAL A 382 18.28 -9.29 18.81
C VAL A 382 17.78 -7.87 19.13
N GLN A 383 16.45 -7.67 19.19
CA GLN A 383 15.88 -6.37 19.52
C GLN A 383 16.35 -5.87 20.88
N LYS A 384 16.42 -6.75 21.89
CA LYS A 384 16.89 -6.38 23.23
C LYS A 384 18.33 -5.88 23.21
N ILE A 385 19.26 -6.63 22.59
CA ILE A 385 20.67 -6.23 22.50
C ILE A 385 20.82 -4.89 21.76
N LEU A 386 20.08 -4.68 20.67
CA LEU A 386 20.12 -3.42 19.94
C LEU A 386 19.53 -2.26 20.74
N GLN A 387 18.47 -2.49 21.52
CA GLN A 387 17.88 -1.48 22.42
C GLN A 387 18.85 -1.13 23.55
N ASP A 388 19.49 -2.11 24.16
CA ASP A 388 20.50 -1.92 25.20
C ASP A 388 21.69 -1.12 24.65
N TYR A 389 22.14 -1.45 23.44
CA TYR A 389 23.20 -0.70 22.74
C TYR A 389 22.80 0.75 22.47
N LYS A 390 21.58 0.99 22.00
CA LYS A 390 21.05 2.35 21.78
C LYS A 390 21.11 3.19 23.06
N SER A 391 20.78 2.59 24.19
CA SER A 391 20.85 3.25 25.51
C SER A 391 22.30 3.52 25.96
N LEU A 392 23.24 2.68 25.56
CA LEU A 392 24.67 2.86 25.90
C LEU A 392 25.38 3.86 24.97
N GLN A 393 24.83 4.16 23.79
CA GLN A 393 25.48 5.06 22.80
C GLN A 393 25.74 6.46 23.37
N ASP A 394 24.82 7.03 24.13
CA ASP A 394 24.99 8.34 24.76
C ASP A 394 26.09 8.30 25.82
N ILE A 395 26.18 7.22 26.56
CA ILE A 395 27.21 7.01 27.58
C ILE A 395 28.59 6.87 26.91
N ILE A 396 28.67 6.09 25.83
CA ILE A 396 29.90 5.90 25.05
C ILE A 396 30.36 7.22 24.44
N ALA A 397 29.46 8.05 23.95
CA ALA A 397 29.80 9.34 23.35
C ALA A 397 30.37 10.34 24.36
N ILE A 398 29.97 10.26 25.64
CA ILE A 398 30.37 11.19 26.69
C ILE A 398 31.59 10.68 27.45
N LEU A 399 31.60 9.41 27.85
CA LEU A 399 32.61 8.83 28.74
C LEU A 399 33.64 7.94 28.03
N GLY A 400 33.35 7.49 26.82
CA GLY A 400 34.15 6.52 26.09
C GLY A 400 33.86 5.07 26.42
N MET A 401 34.43 4.15 25.63
CA MET A 401 34.22 2.69 25.79
C MET A 401 34.88 2.12 27.06
N ASP A 402 35.96 2.77 27.53
CA ASP A 402 36.78 2.24 28.61
C ASP A 402 36.08 2.26 29.98
N GLU A 403 35.14 3.19 30.16
CA GLU A 403 34.37 3.35 31.39
C GLU A 403 33.17 2.39 31.52
N LEU A 404 32.87 1.62 30.47
CA LEU A 404 31.81 0.62 30.50
C LEU A 404 32.20 -0.62 31.31
N SER A 405 31.19 -1.25 31.94
CA SER A 405 31.38 -2.57 32.55
C SER A 405 31.77 -3.63 31.50
N GLU A 406 32.39 -4.71 31.89
CA GLU A 406 32.76 -5.78 30.95
C GLU A 406 31.52 -6.41 30.28
N ASP A 407 30.39 -6.50 30.99
CA ASP A 407 29.13 -7.00 30.44
C ASP A 407 28.57 -6.03 29.39
N ASP A 408 28.65 -4.71 29.61
CA ASP A 408 28.24 -3.70 28.66
C ASP A 408 29.14 -3.70 27.42
N LYS A 409 30.47 -3.84 27.59
CA LYS A 409 31.45 -3.98 26.49
C LYS A 409 31.10 -5.18 25.61
N LEU A 410 30.73 -6.31 26.23
CA LEU A 410 30.30 -7.51 25.51
C LEU A 410 29.00 -7.26 24.73
N THR A 411 28.02 -6.61 25.37
CA THR A 411 26.75 -6.22 24.76
C THR A 411 26.98 -5.31 23.54
N VAL A 412 27.82 -4.30 23.67
CA VAL A 412 28.20 -3.40 22.56
C VAL A 412 28.88 -4.16 21.41
N SER A 413 29.80 -5.07 21.73
CA SER A 413 30.50 -5.89 20.75
C SER A 413 29.50 -6.75 19.96
N ARG A 414 28.60 -7.45 20.63
CA ARG A 414 27.55 -8.27 19.99
C ARG A 414 26.58 -7.42 19.18
N ALA A 415 26.15 -6.26 19.70
CA ALA A 415 25.26 -5.34 19.00
C ALA A 415 25.88 -4.86 17.68
N ARG A 416 27.14 -4.50 17.65
CA ARG A 416 27.85 -4.08 16.42
C ARG A 416 27.94 -5.23 15.41
N LYS A 417 28.20 -6.46 15.87
CA LYS A 417 28.19 -7.66 15.01
C LYS A 417 26.80 -7.89 14.42
N ILE A 418 25.75 -7.78 15.23
CA ILE A 418 24.35 -7.87 14.78
C ILE A 418 24.04 -6.81 13.73
N GLN A 419 24.38 -5.54 13.97
CA GLN A 419 24.19 -4.46 12.99
C GLN A 419 24.90 -4.74 11.67
N ARG A 420 26.14 -5.21 11.72
CA ARG A 420 26.90 -5.59 10.52
C ARG A 420 26.30 -6.80 9.82
N TYR A 421 25.81 -7.78 10.56
CA TYR A 421 25.19 -8.98 10.00
C TYR A 421 23.81 -8.70 9.38
N LEU A 422 23.10 -7.65 9.81
CA LEU A 422 21.88 -7.16 9.16
C LEU A 422 22.15 -6.56 7.77
N SER A 423 23.40 -6.17 7.46
CA SER A 423 23.76 -5.75 6.11
C SER A 423 23.89 -6.96 5.20
N GLN A 424 23.14 -6.95 4.08
CA GLN A 424 23.15 -8.05 3.12
C GLN A 424 23.34 -7.55 1.69
N PRO A 425 24.14 -8.24 0.86
CA PRO A 425 24.23 -7.94 -0.55
C PRO A 425 22.95 -8.41 -1.25
N PHE A 426 22.12 -7.48 -1.71
CA PHE A 426 20.89 -7.80 -2.44
C PHE A 426 21.04 -7.47 -3.93
N GLN A 427 20.38 -8.25 -4.78
CA GLN A 427 20.59 -8.23 -6.23
C GLN A 427 20.33 -6.87 -6.88
N VAL A 428 19.39 -6.08 -6.34
CA VAL A 428 19.07 -4.75 -6.90
C VAL A 428 20.22 -3.77 -6.70
N ALA A 429 20.99 -3.92 -5.62
CA ALA A 429 22.12 -3.05 -5.31
C ALA A 429 23.44 -3.52 -5.94
N GLU A 430 23.47 -4.67 -6.60
CA GLU A 430 24.69 -5.26 -7.18
C GLU A 430 25.45 -4.29 -8.10
N VAL A 431 24.69 -3.54 -8.94
CA VAL A 431 25.29 -2.56 -9.86
C VAL A 431 25.96 -1.39 -9.12
N PHE A 432 25.49 -1.07 -7.91
CA PHE A 432 26.02 0.05 -7.14
C PHE A 432 27.08 -0.35 -6.13
N THR A 433 26.96 -1.54 -5.55
CA THR A 433 27.84 -2.01 -4.47
C THR A 433 29.00 -2.87 -5.00
N GLY A 434 28.89 -3.41 -6.20
CA GLY A 434 29.84 -4.38 -6.75
C GLY A 434 29.81 -5.75 -6.06
N HIS A 435 28.94 -5.96 -5.08
CA HIS A 435 28.77 -7.23 -4.39
C HIS A 435 27.64 -8.04 -5.02
N LYS A 436 27.93 -9.30 -5.34
CA LYS A 436 26.92 -10.21 -5.89
C LYS A 436 25.83 -10.47 -4.87
N GLY A 437 24.55 -10.31 -5.29
CA GLY A 437 23.40 -10.54 -4.43
C GLY A 437 23.33 -11.97 -3.91
N LYS A 438 23.11 -12.13 -2.61
CA LYS A 438 22.91 -13.43 -1.94
C LYS A 438 21.51 -13.56 -1.39
N PHE A 439 20.95 -14.74 -1.49
CA PHE A 439 19.69 -15.09 -0.84
C PHE A 439 19.97 -15.93 0.39
N VAL A 440 19.46 -15.51 1.53
CA VAL A 440 19.56 -16.24 2.80
C VAL A 440 18.18 -16.71 3.19
N SER A 441 18.02 -17.98 3.53
CA SER A 441 16.74 -18.53 3.97
C SER A 441 16.39 -18.06 5.39
N LEU A 442 15.12 -18.15 5.77
CA LEU A 442 14.68 -17.79 7.13
C LEU A 442 15.40 -18.64 8.19
N GLU A 443 15.57 -19.93 7.96
CA GLU A 443 16.25 -20.84 8.88
C GLU A 443 17.72 -20.43 9.07
N GLN A 444 18.44 -20.17 7.98
CA GLN A 444 19.83 -19.68 8.04
C GLN A 444 19.94 -18.35 8.77
N THR A 445 18.96 -17.47 8.57
CA THR A 445 18.92 -16.19 9.29
C THR A 445 18.77 -16.41 10.79
N ILE A 446 17.81 -17.24 11.22
CA ILE A 446 17.58 -17.57 12.64
C ILE A 446 18.82 -18.22 13.24
N ASP A 447 19.42 -19.21 12.56
CA ASP A 447 20.65 -19.89 13.00
C ASP A 447 21.81 -18.92 13.20
N GLY A 448 22.00 -17.99 12.25
CA GLY A 448 23.07 -17.02 12.32
C GLY A 448 22.93 -16.08 13.54
N PHE A 449 21.74 -15.50 13.71
CA PHE A 449 21.49 -14.63 14.88
C PHE A 449 21.53 -15.38 16.20
N GLU A 450 21.02 -16.61 16.25
CA GLU A 450 21.07 -17.45 17.46
C GLU A 450 22.51 -17.70 17.90
N LYS A 451 23.44 -18.02 16.98
CA LYS A 451 24.87 -18.21 17.30
C LYS A 451 25.52 -16.93 17.82
N ILE A 452 25.17 -15.76 17.25
CA ILE A 452 25.67 -14.47 17.75
C ILE A 452 25.14 -14.20 19.16
N LEU A 453 23.86 -14.44 19.42
CA LEU A 453 23.24 -14.25 20.74
C LEU A 453 23.85 -15.17 21.80
N ARG A 454 24.16 -16.41 21.47
CA ARG A 454 24.80 -17.37 22.38
C ARG A 454 26.27 -17.08 22.63
N GLY A 455 26.88 -16.16 21.91
CA GLY A 455 28.29 -15.80 22.04
C GLY A 455 29.28 -16.73 21.31
N GLU A 456 28.78 -17.67 20.52
CA GLU A 456 29.65 -18.58 19.74
C GLU A 456 30.54 -17.80 18.74
N MET A 457 30.11 -16.59 18.39
CA MET A 457 30.81 -15.71 17.43
C MET A 457 31.62 -14.59 18.09
N ASP A 458 31.79 -14.61 19.42
CA ASP A 458 32.48 -13.51 20.12
C ASP A 458 33.94 -13.35 19.74
N HIS A 459 34.60 -14.43 19.31
CA HIS A 459 35.98 -14.44 18.85
C HIS A 459 36.20 -13.89 17.43
N ILE A 460 35.14 -13.71 16.62
CA ILE A 460 35.23 -13.26 15.24
C ILE A 460 35.22 -11.71 15.19
N PRO A 461 36.11 -11.08 14.40
CA PRO A 461 36.12 -9.63 14.27
C PRO A 461 34.87 -9.07 13.60
N GLU A 462 34.42 -7.91 14.04
CA GLU A 462 33.20 -7.24 13.56
C GLU A 462 33.13 -7.07 12.03
N VAL A 463 34.30 -6.79 11.41
CA VAL A 463 34.39 -6.56 9.94
C VAL A 463 34.00 -7.79 9.13
N ALA A 464 34.14 -9.00 9.69
CA ALA A 464 33.79 -10.24 9.00
C ALA A 464 32.28 -10.38 8.75
N PHE A 465 31.46 -9.70 9.53
CA PHE A 465 29.96 -9.75 9.41
C PHE A 465 29.38 -8.83 8.34
N TYR A 466 30.18 -7.88 7.85
CA TYR A 466 29.69 -6.85 6.93
C TYR A 466 29.48 -7.37 5.51
N MET A 467 28.28 -7.16 4.96
CA MET A 467 27.87 -7.54 3.60
C MET A 467 28.10 -9.03 3.30
N GLN A 468 27.71 -9.89 4.24
CA GLN A 468 27.74 -11.34 4.06
C GLN A 468 26.35 -11.92 3.83
N GLY A 469 26.29 -13.16 3.36
CA GLY A 469 25.05 -13.93 3.24
C GLY A 469 24.71 -14.63 4.56
N ASP A 470 25.00 -15.91 4.65
CA ASP A 470 24.79 -16.72 5.85
C ASP A 470 25.99 -16.69 6.80
N ILE A 471 25.88 -17.41 7.92
CA ILE A 471 26.94 -17.44 8.94
C ILE A 471 28.18 -18.18 8.47
N GLU A 472 28.07 -19.09 7.48
CA GLU A 472 29.21 -19.78 6.91
C GLU A 472 30.10 -18.85 6.08
N ASP A 473 29.47 -17.88 5.41
CA ASP A 473 30.20 -16.85 4.68
C ASP A 473 30.99 -15.93 5.63
N VAL A 474 30.44 -15.66 6.83
CA VAL A 474 31.14 -14.91 7.89
C VAL A 474 32.40 -15.67 8.32
N HIS A 475 32.32 -16.99 8.52
CA HIS A 475 33.50 -17.81 8.87
C HIS A 475 34.57 -17.78 7.77
N LYS A 476 34.18 -17.97 6.50
CA LYS A 476 35.12 -17.89 5.37
C LYS A 476 35.84 -16.55 5.33
N LYS A 477 35.07 -15.46 5.48
CA LYS A 477 35.69 -14.12 5.49
C LYS A 477 36.61 -13.89 6.70
N ALA A 478 36.24 -14.42 7.87
CA ALA A 478 37.09 -14.34 9.04
C ALA A 478 38.43 -15.09 8.82
N GLU A 479 38.40 -16.27 8.17
CA GLU A 479 39.61 -16.99 7.80
C GLU A 479 40.47 -16.25 6.76
N GLU A 480 39.83 -15.58 5.80
CA GLU A 480 40.53 -14.76 4.82
C GLU A 480 41.23 -13.56 5.48
N LEU A 481 40.56 -12.88 6.41
CA LEU A 481 41.11 -11.78 7.17
C LEU A 481 42.28 -12.22 8.10
N ALA A 482 42.20 -13.46 8.62
CA ALA A 482 43.28 -14.01 9.45
C ALA A 482 44.54 -14.40 8.65
N LYS A 483 44.44 -14.54 7.32
CA LYS A 483 45.56 -14.86 6.41
C LYS A 483 46.21 -13.61 5.83
N GLN A 484 45.59 -12.43 5.97
CA GLN A 484 46.14 -11.13 5.61
C GLN A 484 46.93 -10.53 6.75
#